data_b08e46ebc1977de286cd87e1447b0b4d
#
_entry.id   b08e46ebc1977de286cd87e1447b0b4d
#
_cell.length_a   1.000
_cell.length_b   1.000
_cell.length_c   1.000
_cell.angle_alpha   90.00
_cell.angle_beta   90.00
_cell.angle_gamma   90.00
#
_symmetry.space_group_name_H-M   'P 1'
#
loop_
_entity.id
_entity.type
_entity.pdbx_description
1 polymer ?
#
loop_
_entity_poly.entity_id
_entity_poly.type
_entity_poly.pdbx_seq_one_letter_code
_entity_poly.pdbx_strand_id
1 'polypeptide(L)'
;MTTENANLYLSNMNGKEFNELLRTTYLEGVEKAYKKEKAEDMRRKTIVLNAILDAARAGKTSTRVLLDSSLSKNNENFLRSANIDWEFNLTLNGVFADTVEYTFYWENLKDELVFDEED
;
A
#
# COMPACT_ATOMS: atom_id res chain seq x y z
N MET A 1 10.39 1.21 -35.18
CA MET A 1 11.77 1.75 -35.21
C MET A 1 12.72 0.65 -34.74
N THR A 2 13.74 0.35 -35.52
CA THR A 2 14.73 -0.62 -35.09
C THR A 2 15.69 -0.02 -34.05
N THR A 3 16.38 -0.87 -33.29
CA THR A 3 17.35 -0.42 -32.29
C THR A 3 18.44 0.47 -32.91
N GLU A 4 18.86 0.15 -34.11
CA GLU A 4 19.88 0.93 -34.83
C GLU A 4 19.39 2.36 -35.13
N ASN A 5 18.12 2.51 -35.57
CA ASN A 5 17.57 3.82 -35.85
C ASN A 5 17.41 4.66 -34.57
N ALA A 6 17.06 4.03 -33.46
CA ALA A 6 16.98 4.72 -32.18
C ALA A 6 18.35 5.20 -31.73
N ASN A 7 19.39 4.39 -31.89
CA ASN A 7 20.77 4.78 -31.54
C ASN A 7 21.28 5.92 -32.39
N LEU A 8 21.00 5.88 -33.70
CA LEU A 8 21.39 6.98 -34.59
C LEU A 8 20.69 8.28 -34.25
N TYR A 9 19.40 8.20 -33.91
CA TYR A 9 18.63 9.36 -33.49
C TYR A 9 19.24 10.01 -32.24
N LEU A 10 19.54 9.20 -31.24
CA LEU A 10 20.12 9.69 -29.99
C LEU A 10 21.51 10.28 -30.19
N SER A 11 22.34 9.63 -31.01
CA SER A 11 23.72 10.09 -31.20
C SER A 11 23.80 11.40 -31.99
N ASN A 12 22.75 11.76 -32.74
CA ASN A 12 22.73 13.00 -33.51
C ASN A 12 22.08 14.16 -32.76
N MET A 13 21.59 13.93 -31.55
CA MET A 13 21.02 15.00 -30.73
C MET A 13 22.10 15.94 -30.21
N ASN A 14 21.79 17.24 -30.20
CA ASN A 14 22.61 18.17 -29.43
C ASN A 14 22.18 18.13 -27.96
N GLY A 15 22.98 18.78 -27.09
CA GLY A 15 22.74 18.75 -25.66
C GLY A 15 21.38 19.31 -25.24
N LYS A 16 20.91 20.32 -25.96
CA LYS A 16 19.60 20.93 -25.65
C LYS A 16 18.45 19.99 -25.99
N GLU A 17 18.51 19.35 -27.13
CA GLU A 17 17.49 18.38 -27.55
C GLU A 17 17.46 17.18 -26.60
N PHE A 18 18.62 16.68 -26.19
CA PHE A 18 18.68 15.58 -25.25
C PHE A 18 18.13 15.98 -23.88
N ASN A 19 18.41 17.21 -23.44
CA ASN A 19 17.89 17.69 -22.17
C ASN A 19 16.35 17.73 -22.15
N GLU A 20 15.76 18.16 -23.27
CA GLU A 20 14.30 18.19 -23.41
C GLU A 20 13.73 16.77 -23.38
N LEU A 21 14.36 15.85 -24.08
CA LEU A 21 13.94 14.44 -24.06
C LEU A 21 14.09 13.83 -22.66
N LEU A 22 15.20 14.11 -22.02
CA LEU A 22 15.46 13.63 -20.64
C LEU A 22 14.39 14.13 -19.69
N ARG A 23 14.06 15.41 -19.76
CA ARG A 23 13.05 16.01 -18.91
C ARG A 23 11.69 15.35 -19.10
N THR A 24 11.24 15.21 -20.34
CA THR A 24 9.96 14.60 -20.66
C THR A 24 9.93 13.13 -20.17
N THR A 25 10.98 12.39 -20.46
CA THR A 25 11.09 11.00 -20.07
C THR A 25 11.07 10.84 -18.55
N TYR A 26 11.80 11.71 -17.86
CA TYR A 26 11.85 11.68 -16.40
C TYR A 26 10.47 11.98 -15.79
N LEU A 27 9.80 13.02 -16.28
CA LEU A 27 8.49 13.39 -15.75
C LEU A 27 7.45 12.29 -15.99
N GLU A 28 7.47 11.67 -17.16
CA GLU A 28 6.61 10.51 -17.44
C GLU A 28 6.90 9.34 -16.52
N GLY A 29 8.17 9.08 -16.25
CA GLY A 29 8.59 8.02 -15.36
C GLY A 29 8.14 8.26 -13.93
N VAL A 30 8.26 9.49 -13.45
CA VAL A 30 7.81 9.86 -12.10
C VAL A 30 6.29 9.70 -11.98
N GLU A 31 5.56 10.15 -12.98
CA GLU A 31 4.10 10.01 -12.98
C GLU A 31 3.68 8.54 -12.96
N LYS A 32 4.32 7.72 -13.78
CA LYS A 32 4.03 6.29 -13.84
C LYS A 32 4.33 5.60 -12.51
N ALA A 33 5.47 5.92 -11.90
CA ALA A 33 5.85 5.37 -10.60
C ALA A 33 4.86 5.79 -9.50
N TYR A 34 4.43 7.04 -9.53
CA TYR A 34 3.45 7.55 -8.57
C TYR A 34 2.12 6.82 -8.69
N LYS A 35 1.62 6.63 -9.92
CA LYS A 35 0.37 5.90 -10.14
C LYS A 35 0.45 4.46 -9.68
N LYS A 36 1.59 3.81 -9.94
CA LYS A 36 1.82 2.44 -9.51
C LYS A 36 1.82 2.33 -7.99
N GLU A 37 2.53 3.22 -7.32
CA GLU A 37 2.61 3.24 -5.86
C GLU A 37 1.24 3.49 -5.24
N LYS A 38 0.48 4.41 -5.80
CA LYS A 38 -0.87 4.69 -5.33
C LYS A 38 -1.79 3.49 -5.48
N ALA A 39 -1.70 2.77 -6.61
CA ALA A 39 -2.47 1.56 -6.83
C ALA A 39 -2.12 0.46 -5.82
N GLU A 40 -0.84 0.31 -5.50
CA GLU A 40 -0.38 -0.65 -4.49
C GLU A 40 -0.89 -0.30 -3.10
N ASP A 41 -0.87 0.99 -2.75
CA ASP A 41 -1.42 1.44 -1.48
C ASP A 41 -2.91 1.14 -1.36
N MET A 42 -3.66 1.37 -2.41
CA MET A 42 -5.10 1.07 -2.42
C MET A 42 -5.36 -0.43 -2.32
N ARG A 43 -4.54 -1.24 -2.97
CA ARG A 43 -4.63 -2.69 -2.89
C ARG A 43 -4.43 -3.17 -1.45
N ARG A 44 -3.39 -2.69 -0.79
CA ARG A 44 -3.11 -3.05 0.60
C ARG A 44 -4.21 -2.58 1.53
N LYS A 45 -4.70 -1.37 1.33
CA LYS A 45 -5.81 -0.83 2.10
C LYS A 45 -7.04 -1.74 2.00
N THR A 46 -7.38 -2.15 0.78
CA THR A 46 -8.54 -3.01 0.55
C THR A 46 -8.39 -4.36 1.25
N ILE A 47 -7.21 -4.96 1.20
CA ILE A 47 -6.92 -6.22 1.87
C ILE A 47 -7.15 -6.07 3.38
N VAL A 48 -6.62 -5.02 3.97
CA VAL A 48 -6.74 -4.77 5.41
C VAL A 48 -8.19 -4.55 5.81
N LEU A 49 -8.90 -3.69 5.10
CA LEU A 49 -10.27 -3.36 5.45
C LEU A 49 -11.21 -4.56 5.31
N ASN A 50 -11.02 -5.37 4.29
CA ASN A 50 -11.80 -6.60 4.13
C ASN A 50 -11.52 -7.59 5.26
N ALA A 51 -10.28 -7.75 5.66
CA ALA A 51 -9.92 -8.63 6.76
C ALA A 51 -10.55 -8.17 8.08
N ILE A 52 -10.52 -6.87 8.33
CA ILE A 52 -11.14 -6.27 9.52
C ILE A 52 -12.65 -6.53 9.52
N LEU A 53 -13.30 -6.25 8.41
CA LEU A 53 -14.75 -6.45 8.30
C LEU A 53 -15.15 -7.92 8.45
N ASP A 54 -14.38 -8.83 7.85
CA ASP A 54 -14.65 -10.26 7.99
C ASP A 54 -14.52 -10.73 9.44
N ALA A 55 -13.50 -10.27 10.14
CA ALA A 55 -13.33 -10.61 11.56
C ALA A 55 -14.42 -9.98 12.41
N ALA A 56 -14.81 -8.74 12.10
CA ALA A 56 -15.89 -8.06 12.81
C ALA A 56 -17.23 -8.77 12.63
N ARG A 57 -17.51 -9.27 11.42
CA ARG A 57 -18.73 -10.07 11.18
C ARG A 57 -18.78 -11.33 12.02
N ALA A 58 -17.61 -11.88 12.35
CA ALA A 58 -17.50 -13.04 13.21
C ALA A 58 -17.52 -12.68 14.70
N GLY A 59 -17.72 -11.41 15.05
CA GLY A 59 -17.76 -10.95 16.42
C GLY A 59 -16.39 -10.78 17.07
N LYS A 60 -15.33 -10.79 16.29
CA LYS A 60 -13.96 -10.61 16.80
C LYS A 60 -13.63 -9.13 16.92
N THR A 61 -12.62 -8.82 17.77
CA THR A 61 -12.16 -7.46 17.98
C THR A 61 -10.73 -7.23 17.48
N SER A 62 -10.18 -8.23 16.81
CA SER A 62 -8.84 -8.13 16.23
C SER A 62 -8.71 -9.08 15.06
N THR A 63 -7.74 -8.81 14.22
CA THR A 63 -7.41 -9.70 13.11
C THR A 63 -5.95 -9.56 12.73
N ARG A 64 -5.39 -10.60 12.17
CA ARG A 64 -4.03 -10.63 11.64
C ARG A 64 -4.04 -10.55 10.14
N VAL A 65 -3.15 -9.75 9.59
CA VAL A 65 -3.01 -9.62 8.14
C VAL A 65 -1.53 -9.65 7.79
N LEU A 66 -1.17 -10.47 6.81
CA LEU A 66 0.18 -10.51 6.26
C LEU A 66 0.21 -9.65 5.01
N LEU A 67 1.10 -8.69 4.97
CA LEU A 67 1.28 -7.82 3.83
C LEU A 67 2.68 -7.95 3.25
N ASP A 68 2.80 -7.68 1.97
CA ASP A 68 4.08 -7.71 1.26
C ASP A 68 4.94 -6.48 1.50
N SER A 69 4.41 -5.49 2.18
CA SER A 69 5.13 -4.26 2.51
C SER A 69 4.42 -3.54 3.65
N SER A 70 5.13 -2.60 4.27
CA SER A 70 4.55 -1.76 5.32
C SER A 70 3.44 -0.87 4.76
N LEU A 71 2.49 -0.55 5.61
CA LEU A 71 1.43 0.38 5.26
C LEU A 71 2.01 1.78 5.03
N SER A 72 1.47 2.48 4.05
CA SER A 72 1.83 3.87 3.82
C SER A 72 1.29 4.75 4.95
N LYS A 73 1.86 5.94 5.06
CA LYS A 73 1.39 6.92 6.04
C LYS A 73 -0.08 7.28 5.81
N ASN A 74 -0.51 7.34 4.56
CA ASN A 74 -1.91 7.61 4.24
C ASN A 74 -2.82 6.51 4.76
N ASN A 75 -2.44 5.24 4.60
CA ASN A 75 -3.22 4.12 5.12
C ASN A 75 -3.22 4.10 6.64
N GLU A 76 -2.08 4.41 7.28
CA GLU A 76 -2.02 4.53 8.72
C GLU A 76 -2.94 5.64 9.24
N ASN A 77 -2.92 6.79 8.59
CA ASN A 77 -3.79 7.91 8.97
C ASN A 77 -5.27 7.55 8.84
N PHE A 78 -5.61 6.80 7.80
CA PHE A 78 -6.98 6.31 7.63
C PHE A 78 -7.39 5.43 8.81
N LEU A 79 -6.54 4.49 9.19
CA LEU A 79 -6.83 3.59 10.32
C LEU A 79 -6.98 4.34 11.63
N ARG A 80 -6.11 5.34 11.87
CA ARG A 80 -6.24 6.19 13.06
C ARG A 80 -7.57 6.94 13.07
N SER A 81 -7.98 7.45 11.93
CA SER A 81 -9.27 8.17 11.84
C SER A 81 -10.46 7.24 12.08
N ALA A 82 -10.29 5.96 11.86
CA ALA A 82 -11.31 4.95 12.12
C ALA A 82 -11.21 4.35 13.53
N ASN A 83 -10.31 4.87 14.37
CA ASN A 83 -10.07 4.37 15.73
C ASN A 83 -9.63 2.90 15.75
N ILE A 84 -8.83 2.50 14.78
CA ILE A 84 -8.25 1.17 14.71
C ILE A 84 -6.79 1.27 15.12
N ASP A 85 -6.40 0.50 16.13
CA ASP A 85 -5.02 0.39 16.56
C ASP A 85 -4.36 -0.80 15.87
N TRP A 86 -3.04 -0.79 15.81
CA TRP A 86 -2.31 -1.90 15.21
C TRP A 86 -0.94 -2.06 15.81
N GLU A 87 -0.43 -3.28 15.71
CA GLU A 87 0.94 -3.65 16.00
C GLU A 87 1.48 -4.35 14.76
N PHE A 88 2.78 -4.30 14.55
CA PHE A 88 3.37 -5.00 13.43
C PHE A 88 4.68 -5.67 13.80
N ASN A 89 4.98 -6.77 13.10
CA ASN A 89 6.23 -7.50 13.20
C ASN A 89 6.76 -7.76 11.81
N LEU A 90 8.04 -7.49 11.61
CA LEU A 90 8.73 -7.86 10.39
C LEU A 90 9.11 -9.32 10.49
N THR A 91 8.65 -10.12 9.56
CA THR A 91 9.04 -11.52 9.49
C THR A 91 9.99 -11.69 8.32
N LEU A 92 11.23 -12.00 8.63
CA LEU A 92 12.22 -12.35 7.62
C LEU A 92 12.03 -13.83 7.30
N ASN A 93 11.33 -14.12 6.22
CA ASN A 93 11.11 -15.49 5.82
C ASN A 93 12.15 -15.94 4.83
N GLY A 94 13.23 -16.53 5.31
CA GLY A 94 14.24 -17.14 4.44
C GLY A 94 14.90 -16.12 3.52
N VAL A 95 15.10 -16.50 2.27
CA VAL A 95 15.99 -15.76 1.37
C VAL A 95 15.28 -14.67 0.57
N PHE A 96 13.95 -14.63 0.52
CA PHE A 96 13.31 -13.85 -0.54
C PHE A 96 12.13 -12.95 -0.21
N ALA A 97 11.55 -12.99 0.97
CA ALA A 97 10.38 -12.16 1.16
C ALA A 97 10.29 -11.63 2.56
N ASP A 98 10.38 -10.32 2.63
CA ASP A 98 10.02 -9.62 3.85
C ASP A 98 8.51 -9.49 3.84
N THR A 99 7.86 -10.16 4.79
CA THR A 99 6.45 -9.94 5.02
C THR A 99 6.29 -9.16 6.30
N VAL A 100 5.30 -8.29 6.33
CA VAL A 100 4.95 -7.53 7.53
C VAL A 100 3.65 -8.11 8.06
N GLU A 101 3.70 -8.62 9.27
CA GLU A 101 2.51 -9.12 9.94
C GLU A 101 1.92 -8.01 10.77
N TYR A 102 0.69 -7.63 10.44
CA TYR A 102 -0.06 -6.64 11.19
C TYR A 102 -1.14 -7.32 12.01
N THR A 103 -1.33 -6.83 13.23
CA THR A 103 -2.50 -7.19 14.03
C THR A 103 -3.28 -5.91 14.28
N PHE A 104 -4.52 -5.88 13.82
CA PHE A 104 -5.41 -4.73 13.95
C PHE A 104 -6.42 -4.97 15.07
N TYR A 105 -6.70 -3.93 15.84
CA TYR A 105 -7.57 -4.02 17.02
C TYR A 105 -8.64 -2.95 16.98
N TRP A 106 -9.84 -3.31 17.36
CA TRP A 106 -10.96 -2.37 17.54
C TRP A 106 -11.72 -2.70 18.82
N GLU A 107 -10.99 -2.97 19.87
CA GLU A 107 -11.56 -3.40 21.16
C GLU A 107 -12.42 -2.34 21.83
N ASN A 108 -12.20 -1.07 21.48
CA ASN A 108 -13.03 0.03 21.99
C ASN A 108 -14.51 -0.16 21.67
N LEU A 109 -14.86 -0.90 20.64
CA LEU A 109 -16.25 -1.14 20.27
C LEU A 109 -16.95 -2.08 21.24
N LYS A 110 -16.23 -2.83 22.07
CA LYS A 110 -16.85 -3.65 23.11
C LYS A 110 -17.62 -2.81 24.08
N ASP A 111 -17.20 -1.59 24.33
CA ASP A 111 -17.87 -0.68 25.27
C ASP A 111 -19.23 -0.24 24.78
N GLU A 112 -19.49 -0.42 23.49
CA GLU A 112 -20.77 -0.08 22.89
C GLU A 112 -21.77 -1.22 22.92
N LEU A 113 -21.34 -2.40 23.36
CA LEU A 113 -22.20 -3.56 23.40
C LEU A 113 -23.24 -3.40 24.51
N VAL A 114 -24.48 -3.42 24.11
CA VAL A 114 -25.61 -3.43 25.05
C VAL A 114 -26.47 -4.62 24.68
N PHE A 115 -26.47 -5.60 25.55
CA PHE A 115 -27.33 -6.76 25.38
C PHE A 115 -28.56 -6.58 26.24
N ASP A 116 -29.70 -6.84 25.64
CA ASP A 116 -30.94 -6.79 26.33
C ASP A 116 -31.06 -8.06 27.16
N GLU A 117 -30.94 -7.93 28.47
CA GLU A 117 -30.96 -9.07 29.37
C GLU A 117 -32.35 -9.46 29.80
N GLU A 118 -33.32 -9.01 29.09
CA GLU A 118 -34.64 -9.45 29.39
C GLU A 118 -34.83 -10.86 29.01
N ASP A 119 -35.17 -11.62 29.93
CA ASP A 119 -35.49 -12.91 29.66
C ASP A 119 -36.53 -13.45 30.26
#